data_966870e005f776f5361db1cee1d2afe7
#
_entry.id   966870e005f776f5361db1cee1d2afe7
#
_cell.length_a   1.000
_cell.length_b   1.000
_cell.length_c   1.000
_cell.angle_alpha   90.00
_cell.angle_beta   90.00
_cell.angle_gamma   90.00
#
_symmetry.space_group_name_H-M   'P 1'
#
loop_
_entity.id
_entity.type
_entity.pdbx_description
1 polymer ?
#
loop_
_entity_poly.entity_id
_entity_poly.type
_entity_poly.pdbx_seq_one_letter_code
_entity_poly.pdbx_strand_id
1 'polypeptide(L)'
;MTPAWLTAVLCRNVPGAEVLSVKTTGGSDGTTARRAINLTYNDAGVAAGMPTQLFTKCTPHFRSRLQQAAIAKPPCEVGFYNELRHELDIEATETLFAAYDQKSGRTVMIFRDIAAEGVRFLDIFDYVTRDMAEQMVHTMAGYHGQMWRDARLTGGRYPWLRSVLEYQTVVNNALPYEACSYVGIERARPHFPATLAARPKDVWLAHMRSLEICCDPKVPQTLIHWDVHVGNWYLTPGGRMGLTDWNMNTGNWATDYSYAIVTALTPADRASWEHDLLSLYLEELKARGAADVPSFEEAWLAYRQQMFHALFYWTFPLGIGSLQPRMQLPEISLRNIERSGQAIVELESMKAVGL
;
A
#
# COMPACT_ATOMS: atom_id res chain seq x y z
N MET A 1 -21.61 11.75 9.14
CA MET A 1 -21.26 13.12 8.69
C MET A 1 -22.54 13.91 8.51
N THR A 2 -22.59 15.18 8.93
CA THR A 2 -23.77 16.04 8.77
C THR A 2 -23.53 17.05 7.64
N PRO A 3 -24.57 17.59 6.99
CA PRO A 3 -24.41 18.66 5.98
C PRO A 3 -23.62 19.85 6.51
N ALA A 4 -23.89 20.34 7.71
CA ALA A 4 -23.16 21.45 8.32
C ALA A 4 -21.66 21.17 8.48
N TRP A 5 -21.28 19.97 8.92
CA TRP A 5 -19.88 19.59 9.01
C TRP A 5 -19.22 19.49 7.62
N LEU A 6 -19.92 18.90 6.63
CA LEU A 6 -19.42 18.82 5.26
C LEU A 6 -19.26 20.20 4.63
N THR A 7 -20.20 21.14 4.89
CA THR A 7 -20.04 22.54 4.49
C THR A 7 -18.76 23.14 5.06
N ALA A 8 -18.52 22.97 6.35
CA ALA A 8 -17.34 23.54 7.02
C ALA A 8 -16.01 23.00 6.45
N VAL A 9 -15.96 21.74 6.02
CA VAL A 9 -14.70 21.15 5.53
C VAL A 9 -14.52 21.23 4.02
N LEU A 10 -15.59 21.13 3.23
CA LEU A 10 -15.51 21.13 1.76
C LEU A 10 -15.70 22.50 1.14
N CYS A 11 -16.56 23.36 1.73
CA CYS A 11 -16.90 24.64 1.15
C CYS A 11 -16.04 25.82 1.66
N ARG A 12 -15.04 25.54 2.50
CA ARG A 12 -14.21 26.58 3.16
C ARG A 12 -13.59 27.62 2.21
N ASN A 13 -13.29 27.20 0.97
CA ASN A 13 -12.66 28.04 -0.05
C ASN A 13 -13.66 28.54 -1.11
N VAL A 14 -14.97 28.30 -0.93
CA VAL A 14 -16.02 28.70 -1.88
C VAL A 14 -17.05 29.55 -1.12
N PRO A 15 -16.95 30.88 -1.18
CA PRO A 15 -17.85 31.80 -0.43
C PRO A 15 -19.32 31.51 -0.75
N GLY A 16 -20.12 31.36 0.32
CA GLY A 16 -21.56 31.13 0.21
C GLY A 16 -22.00 29.73 -0.22
N ALA A 17 -21.06 28.82 -0.53
CA ALA A 17 -21.43 27.44 -0.84
C ALA A 17 -21.80 26.67 0.43
N GLU A 18 -22.85 25.86 0.33
CA GLU A 18 -23.35 25.03 1.44
C GLU A 18 -23.78 23.64 0.93
N VAL A 19 -23.50 22.61 1.72
CA VAL A 19 -24.04 21.26 1.52
C VAL A 19 -25.44 21.22 2.12
N LEU A 20 -26.45 21.00 1.28
CA LEU A 20 -27.85 20.91 1.69
C LEU A 20 -28.22 19.53 2.18
N SER A 21 -27.72 18.48 1.51
CA SER A 21 -27.99 17.09 1.89
C SER A 21 -26.83 16.15 1.62
N VAL A 22 -26.79 15.03 2.34
CA VAL A 22 -25.85 13.93 2.13
C VAL A 22 -26.61 12.61 2.15
N LYS A 23 -26.37 11.78 1.13
CA LYS A 23 -26.95 10.44 1.01
C LYS A 23 -25.83 9.41 0.81
N THR A 24 -25.79 8.38 1.68
CA THR A 24 -24.91 7.22 1.49
C THR A 24 -25.49 6.32 0.39
N THR A 25 -24.67 5.97 -0.58
CA THR A 25 -25.07 5.17 -1.77
C THR A 25 -24.43 3.79 -1.80
N GLY A 26 -23.37 3.56 -1.04
CA GLY A 26 -22.66 2.29 -0.96
C GLY A 26 -21.59 2.29 0.11
N GLY A 27 -20.89 1.17 0.27
CA GLY A 27 -19.74 1.08 1.17
C GLY A 27 -19.50 -0.31 1.73
N SER A 28 -18.39 -0.42 2.47
CA SER A 28 -17.95 -1.64 3.15
C SER A 28 -17.31 -1.30 4.49
N ASP A 29 -17.29 -2.26 5.39
CA ASP A 29 -16.58 -2.18 6.67
C ASP A 29 -15.48 -3.24 6.69
N GLY A 30 -14.28 -2.78 7.01
CA GLY A 30 -13.10 -3.60 7.23
C GLY A 30 -12.30 -3.02 8.41
N THR A 31 -11.01 -2.86 8.28
CA THR A 31 -10.19 -2.11 9.25
C THR A 31 -10.61 -0.64 9.31
N THR A 32 -11.14 -0.11 8.22
CA THR A 32 -11.78 1.20 8.11
C THR A 32 -13.19 1.06 7.55
N ALA A 33 -14.07 1.99 7.89
CA ALA A 33 -15.38 2.12 7.26
C ALA A 33 -15.25 2.98 6.00
N ARG A 34 -15.72 2.46 4.89
CA ARG A 34 -15.69 3.08 3.56
C ARG A 34 -17.12 3.35 3.11
N ARG A 35 -17.40 4.57 2.62
CA ARG A 35 -18.75 4.94 2.14
C ARG A 35 -18.66 5.78 0.88
N ALA A 36 -19.41 5.40 -0.15
CA ALA A 36 -19.77 6.30 -1.24
C ALA A 36 -20.93 7.19 -0.79
N ILE A 37 -20.81 8.49 -0.99
CA ILE A 37 -21.81 9.48 -0.61
C ILE A 37 -22.11 10.43 -1.77
N ASN A 38 -23.39 10.79 -1.89
CA ASN A 38 -23.82 11.83 -2.82
C ASN A 38 -24.22 13.08 -2.04
N LEU A 39 -23.75 14.24 -2.49
CA LEU A 39 -24.05 15.54 -1.92
C LEU A 39 -24.94 16.36 -2.84
N THR A 40 -25.80 17.17 -2.27
CA THR A 40 -26.44 18.29 -2.95
C THR A 40 -25.97 19.61 -2.33
N TYR A 41 -25.70 20.57 -3.17
CA TYR A 41 -25.26 21.91 -2.78
C TYR A 41 -26.33 22.95 -3.10
N ASN A 42 -26.23 24.12 -2.46
CA ASN A 42 -26.94 25.31 -2.86
C ASN A 42 -26.42 25.85 -4.21
N ASP A 43 -27.05 26.91 -4.74
CA ASP A 43 -26.71 27.49 -6.04
C ASP A 43 -25.24 27.94 -6.13
N ALA A 44 -24.67 28.45 -5.05
CA ALA A 44 -23.26 28.86 -5.02
C ALA A 44 -22.31 27.66 -5.17
N GLY A 45 -22.62 26.53 -4.52
CA GLY A 45 -21.83 25.31 -4.64
C GLY A 45 -21.96 24.66 -6.02
N VAL A 46 -23.17 24.68 -6.59
CA VAL A 46 -23.42 24.20 -7.96
C VAL A 46 -22.68 25.07 -8.98
N ALA A 47 -22.77 26.38 -8.87
CA ALA A 47 -22.08 27.32 -9.77
C ALA A 47 -20.54 27.19 -9.69
N ALA A 48 -20.00 26.80 -8.53
CA ALA A 48 -18.58 26.54 -8.34
C ALA A 48 -18.13 25.14 -8.85
N GLY A 49 -19.05 24.30 -9.37
CA GLY A 49 -18.73 22.97 -9.85
C GLY A 49 -18.25 22.01 -8.76
N MET A 50 -18.76 22.15 -7.53
CA MET A 50 -18.31 21.30 -6.43
C MET A 50 -18.67 19.83 -6.65
N PRO A 51 -17.78 18.87 -6.29
CA PRO A 51 -18.00 17.46 -6.56
C PRO A 51 -19.16 16.89 -5.74
N THR A 52 -20.10 16.24 -6.41
CA THR A 52 -21.30 15.68 -5.78
C THR A 52 -21.16 14.21 -5.40
N GLN A 53 -20.29 13.45 -6.08
CA GLN A 53 -20.02 12.05 -5.82
C GLN A 53 -18.68 11.91 -5.11
N LEU A 54 -18.71 11.47 -3.87
CA LEU A 54 -17.55 11.41 -3.01
C LEU A 54 -17.42 10.04 -2.37
N PHE A 55 -16.19 9.68 -2.07
CA PHE A 55 -15.84 8.48 -1.31
C PHE A 55 -15.20 8.88 0.02
N THR A 56 -15.60 8.22 1.09
CA THR A 56 -15.08 8.51 2.43
C THR A 56 -14.47 7.27 3.07
N LYS A 57 -13.35 7.46 3.75
CA LYS A 57 -12.66 6.44 4.55
C LYS A 57 -12.49 6.96 5.97
N CYS A 58 -12.96 6.21 6.97
CA CYS A 58 -12.90 6.65 8.36
C CYS A 58 -12.75 5.48 9.34
N THR A 59 -12.39 5.77 10.59
CA THR A 59 -12.24 4.79 11.69
C THR A 59 -13.28 5.02 12.79
N PRO A 60 -14.57 4.70 12.58
CA PRO A 60 -15.61 4.98 13.56
C PRO A 60 -15.57 4.05 14.76
N HIS A 61 -15.16 2.78 14.59
CA HIS A 61 -15.23 1.74 15.59
C HIS A 61 -14.05 1.77 16.56
N PHE A 62 -14.31 1.67 17.86
CA PHE A 62 -13.28 1.73 18.90
C PHE A 62 -12.20 0.65 18.74
N ARG A 63 -12.60 -0.60 18.43
CA ARG A 63 -11.65 -1.71 18.23
C ARG A 63 -10.67 -1.44 17.07
N SER A 64 -11.19 -0.95 15.93
CA SER A 64 -10.36 -0.58 14.78
C SER A 64 -9.39 0.56 15.11
N ARG A 65 -9.87 1.57 15.88
CA ARG A 65 -9.00 2.68 16.32
C ARG A 65 -7.88 2.20 17.23
N LEU A 66 -8.20 1.34 18.21
CA LEU A 66 -7.21 0.77 19.11
C LEU A 66 -6.15 -0.05 18.36
N GLN A 67 -6.58 -0.91 17.44
CA GLN A 67 -5.67 -1.71 16.62
C GLN A 67 -4.77 -0.83 15.75
N GLN A 68 -5.32 0.15 15.06
CA GLN A 68 -4.53 1.04 14.21
C GLN A 68 -3.61 1.95 15.02
N ALA A 69 -4.04 2.42 16.20
CA ALA A 69 -3.20 3.20 17.10
C ALA A 69 -2.01 2.36 17.62
N ALA A 70 -2.24 1.08 17.93
CA ALA A 70 -1.18 0.18 18.40
C ALA A 70 -0.05 0.00 17.37
N ILE A 71 -0.38 0.00 16.08
CA ILE A 71 0.60 -0.08 14.99
C ILE A 71 0.97 1.30 14.41
N ALA A 72 0.48 2.37 15.02
CA ALA A 72 0.74 3.77 14.64
C ALA A 72 0.49 4.11 13.15
N LYS A 73 -0.47 3.40 12.51
CA LYS A 73 -0.83 3.57 11.09
C LYS A 73 -1.54 4.89 10.77
N PRO A 74 -2.48 5.42 11.60
CA PRO A 74 -3.35 6.52 11.21
C PRO A 74 -2.65 7.81 10.77
N PRO A 75 -1.52 8.24 11.38
CA PRO A 75 -0.83 9.45 10.94
C PRO A 75 -0.24 9.36 9.53
N CYS A 76 0.15 8.15 9.10
CA CYS A 76 0.89 7.96 7.85
C CYS A 76 0.05 8.31 6.62
N GLU A 77 -1.14 7.74 6.48
CA GLU A 77 -2.00 7.98 5.32
C GLU A 77 -2.51 9.44 5.28
N VAL A 78 -2.90 9.99 6.44
CA VAL A 78 -3.33 11.40 6.53
C VAL A 78 -2.17 12.34 6.25
N GLY A 79 -0.97 12.05 6.75
CA GLY A 79 0.25 12.82 6.48
C GLY A 79 0.61 12.81 5.00
N PHE A 80 0.56 11.63 4.36
CA PHE A 80 0.80 11.52 2.93
C PHE A 80 -0.09 12.46 2.12
N TYR A 81 -1.40 12.39 2.31
CA TYR A 81 -2.34 13.20 1.54
C TYR A 81 -2.24 14.70 1.83
N ASN A 82 -1.93 15.10 3.05
CA ASN A 82 -1.83 16.50 3.42
C ASN A 82 -0.48 17.14 3.06
N GLU A 83 0.61 16.36 3.06
CA GLU A 83 1.96 16.91 3.00
C GLU A 83 2.77 16.47 1.78
N LEU A 84 2.55 15.26 1.24
CA LEU A 84 3.38 14.70 0.17
C LEU A 84 2.65 14.50 -1.15
N ARG A 85 1.36 14.11 -1.15
CA ARG A 85 0.65 13.72 -2.37
C ARG A 85 0.73 14.78 -3.47
N HIS A 86 0.62 16.03 -3.11
CA HIS A 86 0.62 17.16 -4.05
C HIS A 86 2.00 17.46 -4.65
N GLU A 87 3.06 16.91 -4.09
CA GLU A 87 4.43 17.03 -4.62
C GLU A 87 4.77 15.94 -5.64
N LEU A 88 3.94 14.88 -5.72
CA LEU A 88 4.22 13.70 -6.55
C LEU A 88 3.44 13.74 -7.87
N ASP A 89 4.14 13.67 -8.99
CA ASP A 89 3.56 13.48 -10.32
C ASP A 89 3.35 11.99 -10.60
N ILE A 90 2.26 11.46 -10.05
CA ILE A 90 1.86 10.06 -10.16
C ILE A 90 0.35 9.92 -10.31
N GLU A 91 -0.10 8.79 -10.87
CA GLU A 91 -1.52 8.43 -10.84
C GLU A 91 -1.89 7.91 -9.46
N ALA A 92 -2.51 8.75 -8.66
CA ALA A 92 -3.02 8.42 -7.33
C ALA A 92 -4.18 9.34 -6.96
N THR A 93 -5.09 8.83 -6.12
CA THR A 93 -6.23 9.63 -5.64
C THR A 93 -5.78 10.89 -4.92
N GLU A 94 -6.60 11.94 -5.03
CA GLU A 94 -6.43 13.19 -4.29
C GLU A 94 -7.51 13.33 -3.24
N THR A 95 -7.13 13.81 -2.05
CA THR A 95 -8.11 14.10 -1.01
C THR A 95 -8.66 15.51 -1.14
N LEU A 96 -9.97 15.63 -0.87
CA LEU A 96 -10.62 16.92 -0.60
C LEU A 96 -10.47 17.32 0.86
N PHE A 97 -10.31 16.34 1.74
CA PHE A 97 -10.09 16.53 3.17
C PHE A 97 -9.49 15.27 3.79
N ALA A 98 -8.47 15.45 4.64
CA ALA A 98 -7.92 14.37 5.46
C ALA A 98 -7.59 14.90 6.87
N ALA A 99 -8.01 14.17 7.90
CA ALA A 99 -7.73 14.53 9.29
C ALA A 99 -7.58 13.31 10.19
N TYR A 100 -6.71 13.46 11.18
CA TYR A 100 -6.49 12.51 12.27
C TYR A 100 -6.60 13.23 13.62
N ASP A 101 -7.46 12.73 14.49
CA ASP A 101 -7.56 13.21 15.87
C ASP A 101 -6.78 12.30 16.81
N GLN A 102 -5.65 12.76 17.30
CA GLN A 102 -4.77 12.00 18.20
C GLN A 102 -5.45 11.56 19.50
N LYS A 103 -6.41 12.38 20.03
CA LYS A 103 -7.07 12.09 21.30
C LYS A 103 -8.05 10.91 21.21
N SER A 104 -8.82 10.84 20.13
CA SER A 104 -9.82 9.80 19.92
C SER A 104 -9.33 8.66 19.00
N GLY A 105 -8.20 8.82 18.32
CA GLY A 105 -7.71 7.90 17.30
C GLY A 105 -8.58 7.85 16.03
N ARG A 106 -9.46 8.86 15.83
CA ARG A 106 -10.34 8.91 14.66
C ARG A 106 -9.60 9.45 13.46
N THR A 107 -9.81 8.80 12.31
CA THR A 107 -9.45 9.33 11.00
C THR A 107 -10.69 9.60 10.18
N VAL A 108 -10.62 10.59 9.32
CA VAL A 108 -11.58 10.83 8.25
C VAL A 108 -10.85 11.36 7.04
N MET A 109 -11.10 10.75 5.89
CA MET A 109 -10.62 11.20 4.60
C MET A 109 -11.79 11.25 3.63
N ILE A 110 -11.83 12.27 2.78
CA ILE A 110 -12.84 12.48 1.75
C ILE A 110 -12.13 12.63 0.41
N PHE A 111 -12.52 11.79 -0.53
CA PHE A 111 -12.00 11.75 -1.88
C PHE A 111 -13.09 12.02 -2.91
N ARG A 112 -12.75 12.32 -4.15
CA ARG A 112 -13.65 12.13 -5.28
C ARG A 112 -13.96 10.64 -5.41
N ASP A 113 -15.17 10.29 -5.82
CA ASP A 113 -15.50 8.90 -6.14
C ASP A 113 -15.02 8.58 -7.56
N ILE A 114 -13.76 8.16 -7.67
CA ILE A 114 -13.14 7.84 -8.97
C ILE A 114 -13.79 6.62 -9.65
N ALA A 115 -14.47 5.74 -8.91
CA ALA A 115 -15.24 4.66 -9.51
C ALA A 115 -16.41 5.21 -10.34
N ALA A 116 -17.04 6.29 -9.87
CA ALA A 116 -18.08 7.01 -10.63
C ALA A 116 -17.53 7.72 -11.88
N GLU A 117 -16.22 7.96 -11.94
CA GLU A 117 -15.51 8.54 -13.09
C GLU A 117 -15.02 7.46 -14.08
N GLY A 118 -15.42 6.19 -13.90
CA GLY A 118 -15.10 5.08 -14.79
C GLY A 118 -13.79 4.36 -14.50
N VAL A 119 -13.17 4.63 -13.37
CA VAL A 119 -11.98 3.90 -12.90
C VAL A 119 -12.37 2.48 -12.47
N ARG A 120 -11.58 1.48 -12.88
CA ARG A 120 -11.76 0.08 -12.50
C ARG A 120 -10.74 -0.32 -11.43
N PHE A 121 -11.18 -0.58 -10.21
CA PHE A 121 -10.36 -1.20 -9.17
C PHE A 121 -10.10 -2.65 -9.52
N LEU A 122 -8.88 -3.13 -9.23
CA LEU A 122 -8.49 -4.51 -9.43
C LEU A 122 -8.72 -5.33 -8.16
N ASP A 123 -8.83 -6.63 -8.33
CA ASP A 123 -8.78 -7.61 -7.25
C ASP A 123 -7.78 -8.73 -7.54
N ILE A 124 -7.57 -9.64 -6.58
CA ILE A 124 -6.58 -10.72 -6.68
C ILE A 124 -6.90 -11.74 -7.80
N PHE A 125 -8.12 -11.77 -8.29
CA PHE A 125 -8.58 -12.67 -9.33
C PHE A 125 -8.54 -12.04 -10.72
N ASP A 126 -8.33 -10.73 -10.82
CA ASP A 126 -8.10 -10.07 -12.10
C ASP A 126 -6.81 -10.56 -12.75
N TYR A 127 -6.84 -10.72 -14.06
CA TYR A 127 -5.64 -10.94 -14.84
C TYR A 127 -4.96 -9.60 -15.12
N VAL A 128 -3.72 -9.47 -14.68
CA VAL A 128 -2.87 -8.32 -14.96
C VAL A 128 -2.12 -8.57 -16.25
N THR A 129 -2.42 -7.79 -17.29
CA THR A 129 -1.75 -7.87 -18.60
C THR A 129 -0.32 -7.32 -18.52
N ARG A 130 0.49 -7.58 -19.54
CA ARG A 130 1.84 -7.02 -19.65
C ARG A 130 1.82 -5.48 -19.60
N ASP A 131 0.93 -4.86 -20.37
CA ASP A 131 0.79 -3.39 -20.39
C ASP A 131 0.43 -2.83 -19.01
N MET A 132 -0.49 -3.50 -18.28
CA MET A 132 -0.82 -3.11 -16.91
C MET A 132 0.38 -3.23 -15.98
N ALA A 133 1.17 -4.30 -16.10
CA ALA A 133 2.39 -4.50 -15.30
C ALA A 133 3.42 -3.40 -15.59
N GLU A 134 3.62 -3.02 -16.84
CA GLU A 134 4.48 -1.90 -17.23
C GLU A 134 3.98 -0.57 -16.66
N GLN A 135 2.66 -0.32 -16.69
CA GLN A 135 2.08 0.87 -16.04
C GLN A 135 2.25 0.86 -14.52
N MET A 136 2.18 -0.30 -13.85
CA MET A 136 2.51 -0.42 -12.42
C MET A 136 3.98 -0.05 -12.16
N VAL A 137 4.89 -0.50 -13.03
CA VAL A 137 6.32 -0.16 -12.98
C VAL A 137 6.52 1.36 -13.14
N HIS A 138 5.90 1.99 -14.13
CA HIS A 138 5.95 3.45 -14.32
C HIS A 138 5.48 4.22 -13.09
N THR A 139 4.38 3.78 -12.47
CA THR A 139 3.83 4.43 -11.27
C THR A 139 4.78 4.30 -10.09
N MET A 140 5.35 3.10 -9.84
CA MET A 140 6.31 2.88 -8.75
C MET A 140 7.61 3.67 -8.98
N ALA A 141 8.18 3.61 -10.18
CA ALA A 141 9.35 4.42 -10.52
C ALA A 141 9.08 5.92 -10.36
N GLY A 142 7.82 6.35 -10.58
CA GLY A 142 7.38 7.73 -10.40
C GLY A 142 7.60 8.23 -8.98
N TYR A 143 7.00 7.62 -7.96
CA TYR A 143 7.17 8.09 -6.58
C TYR A 143 8.52 7.70 -5.97
N HIS A 144 9.10 6.55 -6.33
CA HIS A 144 10.44 6.19 -5.90
C HIS A 144 11.50 7.17 -6.42
N GLY A 145 11.46 7.50 -7.72
CA GLY A 145 12.43 8.38 -8.36
C GLY A 145 12.35 9.82 -7.84
N GLN A 146 11.14 10.36 -7.68
CA GLN A 146 10.94 11.71 -7.17
C GLN A 146 11.40 11.89 -5.72
N MET A 147 11.42 10.80 -4.94
CA MET A 147 11.85 10.79 -3.53
C MET A 147 13.18 10.04 -3.33
N TRP A 148 13.92 9.81 -4.40
CA TRP A 148 15.17 9.05 -4.35
C TRP A 148 16.24 9.76 -3.53
N ARG A 149 16.68 9.13 -2.43
CA ARG A 149 17.67 9.70 -1.48
C ARG A 149 17.28 11.09 -0.95
N ASP A 150 16.00 11.45 -0.94
CA ASP A 150 15.55 12.74 -0.42
C ASP A 150 15.80 12.82 1.09
N ALA A 151 16.65 13.78 1.49
CA ALA A 151 17.01 13.98 2.90
C ALA A 151 15.81 14.29 3.80
N ARG A 152 14.71 14.79 3.25
CA ARG A 152 13.47 15.07 4.00
C ARG A 152 12.82 13.80 4.55
N LEU A 153 13.04 12.64 3.92
CA LEU A 153 12.48 11.35 4.35
C LEU A 153 13.05 10.87 5.68
N THR A 154 14.31 11.19 5.96
CA THR A 154 15.02 10.76 7.19
C THR A 154 15.33 11.92 8.13
N GLY A 155 15.18 13.15 7.68
CA GLY A 155 15.52 14.38 8.40
C GLY A 155 14.46 14.88 9.40
N GLY A 156 13.43 14.10 9.72
CA GLY A 156 12.36 14.49 10.65
C GLY A 156 11.36 15.50 10.11
N ARG A 157 11.42 15.84 8.81
CA ARG A 157 10.43 16.74 8.15
C ARG A 157 9.02 16.14 8.20
N TYR A 158 8.92 14.82 8.14
CA TYR A 158 7.67 14.07 8.20
C TYR A 158 7.65 13.16 9.44
N PRO A 159 7.22 13.65 10.62
CA PRO A 159 7.30 12.93 11.89
C PRO A 159 6.41 11.67 11.93
N TRP A 160 5.49 11.54 10.99
CA TRP A 160 4.62 10.38 10.81
C TRP A 160 5.27 9.27 9.95
N LEU A 161 6.37 9.57 9.23
CA LEU A 161 7.08 8.64 8.36
C LEU A 161 8.11 7.85 9.16
N ARG A 162 8.21 6.55 8.90
CA ARG A 162 9.15 5.63 9.54
C ARG A 162 9.82 4.76 8.50
N SER A 163 10.97 4.19 8.83
CA SER A 163 11.52 3.10 8.04
C SER A 163 10.64 1.85 8.16
N VAL A 164 10.69 0.98 7.14
CA VAL A 164 9.94 -0.29 7.16
C VAL A 164 10.38 -1.19 8.32
N LEU A 165 11.64 -1.13 8.74
CA LEU A 165 12.16 -1.88 9.89
C LEU A 165 11.61 -1.35 11.22
N GLU A 166 11.57 -0.02 11.39
CA GLU A 166 10.95 0.60 12.58
C GLU A 166 9.45 0.29 12.64
N TYR A 167 8.75 0.37 11.51
CA TYR A 167 7.34 0.01 11.43
C TYR A 167 7.11 -1.45 11.81
N GLN A 168 7.88 -2.39 11.24
CA GLN A 168 7.77 -3.81 11.59
C GLN A 168 8.08 -4.08 13.07
N THR A 169 9.05 -3.36 13.65
CA THR A 169 9.36 -3.44 15.08
C THR A 169 8.18 -3.02 15.94
N VAL A 170 7.49 -1.92 15.58
CA VAL A 170 6.27 -1.49 16.28
C VAL A 170 5.17 -2.55 16.17
N VAL A 171 4.98 -3.12 14.99
CA VAL A 171 3.98 -4.18 14.77
C VAL A 171 4.30 -5.42 15.59
N ASN A 172 5.54 -5.87 15.62
CA ASN A 172 5.98 -7.05 16.38
C ASN A 172 5.80 -6.85 17.90
N ASN A 173 6.00 -5.63 18.39
CA ASN A 173 5.79 -5.32 19.80
C ASN A 173 4.30 -5.20 20.19
N ALA A 174 3.46 -4.78 19.24
CA ALA A 174 2.04 -4.56 19.51
C ALA A 174 1.17 -5.82 19.27
N LEU A 175 1.60 -6.71 18.38
CA LEU A 175 0.84 -7.86 17.92
C LEU A 175 1.73 -9.13 17.96
N PRO A 176 1.13 -10.32 18.16
CA PRO A 176 1.86 -11.59 18.05
C PRO A 176 2.11 -11.96 16.58
N TYR A 177 2.78 -11.04 15.85
CA TYR A 177 2.87 -11.10 14.39
C TYR A 177 3.60 -12.36 13.92
N GLU A 178 4.76 -12.65 14.50
CA GLU A 178 5.55 -13.86 14.21
C GLU A 178 4.74 -15.14 14.47
N ALA A 179 4.17 -15.27 15.67
CA ALA A 179 3.41 -16.46 16.05
C ALA A 179 2.17 -16.67 15.16
N CYS A 180 1.43 -15.61 14.85
CA CYS A 180 0.30 -15.68 13.92
C CYS A 180 0.77 -16.04 12.50
N SER A 181 1.92 -15.54 12.05
CA SER A 181 2.47 -15.87 10.74
C SER A 181 2.82 -17.36 10.63
N TYR A 182 3.34 -17.98 11.68
CA TYR A 182 3.57 -19.44 11.70
C TYR A 182 2.27 -20.23 11.58
N VAL A 183 1.23 -19.82 12.28
CA VAL A 183 -0.12 -20.41 12.15
C VAL A 183 -0.64 -20.22 10.72
N GLY A 184 -0.40 -19.05 10.11
CA GLY A 184 -0.77 -18.77 8.72
C GLY A 184 -0.04 -19.67 7.72
N ILE A 185 1.27 -19.89 7.89
CA ILE A 185 2.04 -20.84 7.09
C ILE A 185 1.46 -22.24 7.21
N GLU A 186 1.12 -22.68 8.43
CA GLU A 186 0.53 -24.02 8.64
C GLU A 186 -0.84 -24.16 7.97
N ARG A 187 -1.69 -23.13 8.07
CA ARG A 187 -2.99 -23.10 7.39
C ARG A 187 -2.87 -23.08 5.86
N ALA A 188 -1.80 -22.45 5.36
CA ALA A 188 -1.50 -22.38 3.93
C ALA A 188 -0.74 -23.59 3.39
N ARG A 189 -0.37 -24.58 4.22
CA ARG A 189 0.49 -25.72 3.85
C ARG A 189 0.17 -26.38 2.51
N PRO A 190 -1.11 -26.60 2.12
CA PRO A 190 -1.46 -27.19 0.82
C PRO A 190 -1.09 -26.31 -0.39
N HIS A 191 -0.91 -25.01 -0.19
CA HIS A 191 -0.63 -23.98 -1.21
C HIS A 191 0.77 -23.36 -1.06
N PHE A 192 1.59 -23.90 -0.16
CA PHE A 192 2.88 -23.30 0.19
C PHE A 192 4.02 -24.30 -0.01
N PRO A 193 5.18 -23.89 -0.55
CA PRO A 193 6.30 -24.80 -0.80
C PRO A 193 6.71 -25.58 0.45
N ALA A 194 6.74 -26.91 0.37
CA ALA A 194 7.04 -27.80 1.48
C ALA A 194 8.43 -27.53 2.10
N THR A 195 9.40 -27.11 1.29
CA THR A 195 10.77 -26.77 1.73
C THR A 195 10.79 -25.55 2.66
N LEU A 196 9.92 -24.56 2.42
CA LEU A 196 9.77 -23.39 3.27
C LEU A 196 8.88 -23.70 4.48
N ALA A 197 7.80 -24.46 4.28
CA ALA A 197 6.88 -24.87 5.36
C ALA A 197 7.58 -25.72 6.45
N ALA A 198 8.64 -26.43 6.09
CA ALA A 198 9.44 -27.23 7.03
C ALA A 198 10.33 -26.37 7.95
N ARG A 199 10.61 -25.11 7.59
CA ARG A 199 11.53 -24.22 8.33
C ARG A 199 10.96 -22.82 8.51
N PRO A 200 9.77 -22.67 9.13
CA PRO A 200 9.09 -21.36 9.24
C PRO A 200 9.91 -20.33 10.02
N LYS A 201 10.75 -20.75 10.97
CA LYS A 201 11.65 -19.86 11.72
C LYS A 201 12.75 -19.26 10.86
N ASP A 202 13.32 -20.07 9.93
CA ASP A 202 14.34 -19.55 9.01
C ASP A 202 13.73 -18.58 8.00
N VAL A 203 12.49 -18.84 7.55
CA VAL A 203 11.76 -17.93 6.67
C VAL A 203 11.43 -16.61 7.39
N TRP A 204 11.09 -16.68 8.69
CA TRP A 204 10.93 -15.48 9.50
C TRP A 204 12.24 -14.70 9.68
N LEU A 205 13.34 -15.40 9.97
CA LEU A 205 14.66 -14.79 10.05
C LEU A 205 15.04 -14.12 8.72
N ALA A 206 14.74 -14.75 7.58
CA ALA A 206 14.94 -14.17 6.26
C ALA A 206 14.13 -12.90 6.05
N HIS A 207 12.88 -12.86 6.53
CA HIS A 207 12.06 -11.65 6.50
C HIS A 207 12.71 -10.51 7.30
N MET A 208 13.07 -10.75 8.54
CA MET A 208 13.71 -9.72 9.37
C MET A 208 15.02 -9.22 8.75
N ARG A 209 15.82 -10.13 8.20
CA ARG A 209 17.07 -9.80 7.52
C ARG A 209 16.86 -8.99 6.23
N SER A 210 15.79 -9.31 5.48
CA SER A 210 15.41 -8.53 4.29
C SER A 210 15.07 -7.07 4.65
N LEU A 211 14.41 -6.85 5.80
CA LEU A 211 14.11 -5.50 6.30
C LEU A 211 15.38 -4.75 6.76
N GLU A 212 16.31 -5.44 7.39
CA GLU A 212 17.62 -4.87 7.73
C GLU A 212 18.38 -4.44 6.48
N ILE A 213 18.43 -5.29 5.45
CA ILE A 213 19.02 -4.97 4.15
C ILE A 213 18.29 -3.79 3.49
N CYS A 214 16.96 -3.78 3.52
CA CYS A 214 16.15 -2.71 2.98
C CYS A 214 16.46 -1.35 3.60
N CYS A 215 16.75 -1.31 4.90
CA CYS A 215 17.01 -0.10 5.66
C CYS A 215 18.51 0.21 5.84
N ASP A 216 19.42 -0.53 5.21
CA ASP A 216 20.85 -0.21 5.25
C ASP A 216 21.07 1.18 4.63
N PRO A 217 21.70 2.14 5.33
CA PRO A 217 21.97 3.49 4.81
C PRO A 217 22.83 3.51 3.52
N LYS A 218 23.53 2.43 3.22
CA LYS A 218 24.33 2.30 1.99
C LYS A 218 23.48 2.11 0.75
N VAL A 219 22.31 1.49 0.88
CA VAL A 219 21.40 1.31 -0.25
C VAL A 219 20.53 2.55 -0.45
N PRO A 220 20.06 2.82 -1.68
CA PRO A 220 19.17 3.94 -1.93
C PRO A 220 17.90 3.83 -1.10
N GLN A 221 17.64 4.86 -0.28
CA GLN A 221 16.41 5.01 0.47
C GLN A 221 15.44 5.89 -0.33
N THR A 222 14.17 5.51 -0.33
CA THR A 222 13.10 6.27 -0.97
C THR A 222 11.80 6.14 -0.20
N LEU A 223 10.74 6.73 -0.72
CA LEU A 223 9.39 6.60 -0.21
C LEU A 223 8.83 5.23 -0.58
N ILE A 224 8.28 4.50 0.37
CA ILE A 224 7.71 3.16 0.19
C ILE A 224 6.23 3.18 0.51
N HIS A 225 5.41 2.66 -0.38
CA HIS A 225 3.96 2.51 -0.18
C HIS A 225 3.62 1.40 0.82
N TRP A 226 4.42 0.35 0.85
CA TRP A 226 4.33 -0.78 1.79
C TRP A 226 3.15 -1.73 1.61
N ASP A 227 2.12 -1.36 0.85
CA ASP A 227 0.91 -2.18 0.65
C ASP A 227 0.47 -2.21 -0.83
N VAL A 228 1.41 -2.56 -1.72
CA VAL A 228 1.26 -2.49 -3.18
C VAL A 228 0.65 -3.74 -3.81
N HIS A 229 -0.14 -4.54 -3.06
CA HIS A 229 -0.82 -5.69 -3.64
C HIS A 229 -1.87 -5.28 -4.69
N VAL A 230 -2.22 -6.19 -5.58
CA VAL A 230 -3.09 -5.91 -6.74
C VAL A 230 -4.41 -5.23 -6.38
N GLY A 231 -5.00 -5.55 -5.22
CA GLY A 231 -6.27 -4.95 -4.78
C GLY A 231 -6.20 -3.47 -4.38
N ASN A 232 -5.01 -2.87 -4.30
CA ASN A 232 -4.83 -1.43 -4.09
C ASN A 232 -4.56 -0.67 -5.39
N TRP A 233 -4.53 -1.39 -6.52
CA TRP A 233 -4.37 -0.80 -7.84
C TRP A 233 -5.71 -0.56 -8.53
N TYR A 234 -5.74 0.47 -9.37
CA TYR A 234 -6.86 0.75 -10.25
C TYR A 234 -6.37 1.12 -11.65
N LEU A 235 -7.21 0.86 -12.64
CA LEU A 235 -6.99 1.20 -14.03
C LEU A 235 -7.90 2.39 -14.41
N THR A 236 -7.29 3.47 -14.89
CA THR A 236 -8.04 4.62 -15.41
C THR A 236 -8.61 4.33 -16.80
N PRO A 237 -9.64 5.05 -17.25
CA PRO A 237 -10.12 4.95 -18.63
C PRO A 237 -9.04 5.22 -19.69
N GLY A 238 -8.00 5.98 -19.34
CA GLY A 238 -6.85 6.26 -20.20
C GLY A 238 -5.74 5.21 -20.16
N GLY A 239 -5.95 4.06 -19.49
CA GLY A 239 -5.00 2.95 -19.45
C GLY A 239 -3.85 3.09 -18.43
N ARG A 240 -3.83 4.15 -17.61
CA ARG A 240 -2.82 4.31 -16.55
C ARG A 240 -3.19 3.51 -15.32
N MET A 241 -2.19 2.94 -14.66
CA MET A 241 -2.35 2.28 -13.36
C MET A 241 -2.08 3.26 -12.22
N GLY A 242 -3.01 3.35 -11.28
CA GLY A 242 -2.89 4.17 -10.08
C GLY A 242 -2.99 3.37 -8.79
N LEU A 243 -2.60 3.98 -7.68
CA LEU A 243 -2.57 3.37 -6.34
C LEU A 243 -3.47 4.11 -5.34
N THR A 244 -4.03 3.32 -4.41
CA THR A 244 -4.79 3.79 -3.23
C THR A 244 -4.23 3.19 -1.94
N ASP A 245 -4.78 3.57 -0.79
CA ASP A 245 -4.43 3.02 0.54
C ASP A 245 -2.96 3.21 0.92
N TRP A 246 -2.44 4.42 0.75
CA TRP A 246 -1.05 4.82 0.98
C TRP A 246 -0.61 4.66 2.43
N ASN A 247 0.09 3.57 2.73
CA ASN A 247 0.63 3.26 4.06
C ASN A 247 2.15 3.55 4.10
N MET A 248 2.52 4.82 4.02
CA MET A 248 3.86 5.28 3.71
C MET A 248 4.92 4.95 4.76
N ASN A 249 6.06 4.51 4.27
CA ASN A 249 7.29 4.25 5.01
C ASN A 249 8.50 4.70 4.18
N THR A 250 9.70 4.53 4.72
CA THR A 250 10.96 4.66 3.98
C THR A 250 11.70 3.34 3.92
N GLY A 251 12.43 3.12 2.85
CA GLY A 251 13.21 1.91 2.64
C GLY A 251 13.81 1.84 1.24
N ASN A 252 14.32 0.67 0.90
CA ASN A 252 14.77 0.40 -0.45
C ASN A 252 13.57 0.13 -1.38
N TRP A 253 13.58 0.68 -2.56
CA TRP A 253 12.57 0.57 -3.62
C TRP A 253 12.13 -0.88 -3.92
N ALA A 254 13.07 -1.84 -3.80
CA ALA A 254 12.83 -3.23 -4.15
C ALA A 254 11.73 -3.87 -3.31
N THR A 255 11.42 -3.33 -2.13
CA THR A 255 10.34 -3.82 -1.27
C THR A 255 8.98 -3.68 -1.95
N ASP A 256 8.64 -2.49 -2.43
CA ASP A 256 7.38 -2.28 -3.17
C ASP A 256 7.39 -2.99 -4.51
N TYR A 257 8.51 -2.90 -5.26
CA TYR A 257 8.63 -3.53 -6.56
C TYR A 257 8.41 -5.06 -6.46
N SER A 258 9.09 -5.74 -5.54
CA SER A 258 8.95 -7.18 -5.33
C SER A 258 7.52 -7.55 -4.95
N TYR A 259 6.92 -6.80 -4.01
CA TYR A 259 5.58 -7.06 -3.54
C TYR A 259 4.53 -6.88 -4.65
N ALA A 260 4.61 -5.79 -5.42
CA ALA A 260 3.70 -5.55 -6.53
C ALA A 260 3.78 -6.66 -7.59
N ILE A 261 4.99 -6.95 -8.08
CA ILE A 261 5.21 -7.92 -9.15
C ILE A 261 4.78 -9.33 -8.72
N VAL A 262 5.14 -9.77 -7.52
CA VAL A 262 4.83 -11.13 -7.07
C VAL A 262 3.35 -11.35 -6.77
N THR A 263 2.63 -10.32 -6.33
CA THR A 263 1.20 -10.47 -6.01
C THR A 263 0.29 -10.20 -7.20
N ALA A 264 0.71 -9.36 -8.15
CA ALA A 264 -0.10 -9.02 -9.32
C ALA A 264 -0.04 -10.08 -10.42
N LEU A 265 1.14 -10.64 -10.70
CA LEU A 265 1.34 -11.54 -11.83
C LEU A 265 1.09 -13.00 -11.48
N THR A 266 0.68 -13.80 -12.50
CA THR A 266 0.77 -15.26 -12.37
C THR A 266 2.23 -15.66 -12.25
N PRO A 267 2.56 -16.80 -11.62
CA PRO A 267 3.95 -17.26 -11.54
C PRO A 267 4.63 -17.40 -12.91
N ALA A 268 3.89 -17.84 -13.93
CA ALA A 268 4.40 -18.01 -15.29
C ALA A 268 4.71 -16.64 -15.95
N ASP A 269 3.79 -15.69 -15.85
CA ASP A 269 3.99 -14.33 -16.39
C ASP A 269 5.11 -13.61 -15.64
N ARG A 270 5.16 -13.73 -14.30
CA ARG A 270 6.26 -13.20 -13.51
C ARG A 270 7.60 -13.72 -14.01
N ALA A 271 7.77 -15.03 -14.10
CA ALA A 271 9.03 -15.63 -14.55
C ALA A 271 9.41 -15.22 -15.98
N SER A 272 8.41 -14.99 -16.84
CA SER A 272 8.63 -14.58 -18.23
C SER A 272 8.98 -13.08 -18.37
N TRP A 273 8.46 -12.21 -17.49
CA TRP A 273 8.54 -10.75 -17.67
C TRP A 273 9.44 -10.03 -16.67
N GLU A 274 9.81 -10.66 -15.56
CA GLU A 274 10.46 -9.98 -14.43
C GLU A 274 11.80 -9.32 -14.79
N HIS A 275 12.58 -9.88 -15.72
CA HIS A 275 13.82 -9.27 -16.19
C HIS A 275 13.56 -8.00 -17.00
N ASP A 276 12.61 -8.03 -17.93
CA ASP A 276 12.27 -6.88 -18.75
C ASP A 276 11.61 -5.77 -17.92
N LEU A 277 10.69 -6.17 -17.01
CA LEU A 277 10.03 -5.21 -16.10
C LEU A 277 11.04 -4.54 -15.16
N LEU A 278 12.05 -5.28 -14.69
CA LEU A 278 13.11 -4.69 -13.87
C LEU A 278 13.99 -3.75 -14.68
N SER A 279 14.31 -4.11 -15.92
CA SER A 279 15.06 -3.22 -16.84
C SER A 279 14.29 -1.93 -17.09
N LEU A 280 13.00 -2.03 -17.43
CA LEU A 280 12.11 -0.88 -17.58
C LEU A 280 12.07 0.00 -16.32
N TYR A 281 11.97 -0.63 -15.13
CA TYR A 281 11.98 0.11 -13.87
C TYR A 281 13.26 0.94 -13.67
N LEU A 282 14.43 0.37 -13.98
CA LEU A 282 15.72 1.07 -13.86
C LEU A 282 15.85 2.22 -14.87
N GLU A 283 15.34 2.05 -16.09
CA GLU A 283 15.27 3.10 -17.10
C GLU A 283 14.38 4.26 -16.65
N GLU A 284 13.20 3.95 -16.10
CA GLU A 284 12.26 4.94 -15.57
C GLU A 284 12.85 5.72 -14.38
N LEU A 285 13.56 5.05 -13.46
CA LEU A 285 14.26 5.73 -12.37
C LEU A 285 15.28 6.77 -12.90
N LYS A 286 16.06 6.40 -13.93
CA LYS A 286 17.00 7.32 -14.57
C LYS A 286 16.28 8.49 -15.22
N ALA A 287 15.18 8.22 -15.93
CA ALA A 287 14.38 9.25 -16.57
C ALA A 287 13.74 10.24 -15.57
N ARG A 288 13.48 9.79 -14.33
CA ARG A 288 13.00 10.62 -13.21
C ARG A 288 14.11 11.35 -12.46
N GLY A 289 15.36 11.22 -12.89
CA GLY A 289 16.52 11.92 -12.32
C GLY A 289 17.07 11.27 -11.03
N ALA A 290 16.73 10.02 -10.75
CA ALA A 290 17.33 9.30 -9.63
C ALA A 290 18.86 9.19 -9.83
N ALA A 291 19.61 9.61 -8.80
CA ALA A 291 21.06 9.48 -8.79
C ALA A 291 21.48 8.06 -8.35
N ASP A 292 22.62 7.59 -8.84
CA ASP A 292 23.20 6.30 -8.45
C ASP A 292 22.21 5.13 -8.59
N VAL A 293 21.47 5.10 -9.71
CA VAL A 293 20.57 3.98 -10.04
C VAL A 293 21.43 2.70 -10.12
N PRO A 294 21.03 1.63 -9.43
CA PRO A 294 21.82 0.40 -9.40
C PRO A 294 21.96 -0.23 -10.79
N SER A 295 23.03 -1.01 -10.98
CA SER A 295 23.15 -1.92 -12.13
C SER A 295 22.03 -2.95 -12.11
N PHE A 296 21.80 -3.64 -13.24
CA PHE A 296 20.80 -4.68 -13.30
C PHE A 296 21.08 -5.81 -12.30
N GLU A 297 22.33 -6.22 -12.13
CA GLU A 297 22.76 -7.27 -11.21
C GLU A 297 22.50 -6.90 -9.75
N GLU A 298 22.80 -5.66 -9.37
CA GLU A 298 22.49 -5.15 -8.02
C GLU A 298 20.99 -5.05 -7.79
N ALA A 299 20.23 -4.58 -8.78
CA ALA A 299 18.79 -4.50 -8.71
C ALA A 299 18.13 -5.89 -8.66
N TRP A 300 18.65 -6.85 -9.44
CA TRP A 300 18.20 -8.24 -9.41
C TRP A 300 18.42 -8.89 -8.05
N LEU A 301 19.59 -8.63 -7.44
CA LEU A 301 19.85 -9.08 -6.08
C LEU A 301 18.87 -8.45 -5.08
N ALA A 302 18.65 -7.13 -5.15
CA ALA A 302 17.71 -6.42 -4.28
C ALA A 302 16.27 -6.95 -4.45
N TYR A 303 15.82 -7.18 -5.68
CA TYR A 303 14.53 -7.80 -5.99
C TYR A 303 14.36 -9.15 -5.28
N ARG A 304 15.34 -10.03 -5.40
CA ARG A 304 15.35 -11.36 -4.76
C ARG A 304 15.37 -11.28 -3.24
N GLN A 305 16.04 -10.30 -2.67
CA GLN A 305 16.15 -10.08 -1.22
C GLN A 305 14.84 -9.61 -0.58
N GLN A 306 13.93 -8.96 -1.34
CA GLN A 306 12.74 -8.31 -0.79
C GLN A 306 11.42 -9.11 -0.97
N MET A 307 11.49 -10.41 -1.30
CA MET A 307 10.30 -11.27 -1.51
C MET A 307 9.50 -11.58 -0.24
N PHE A 308 10.10 -11.41 0.95
CA PHE A 308 9.53 -11.92 2.20
C PHE A 308 8.41 -11.05 2.76
N HIS A 309 8.41 -9.74 2.50
CA HIS A 309 7.35 -8.86 2.95
C HIS A 309 5.99 -9.30 2.39
N ALA A 310 5.92 -9.56 1.09
CA ALA A 310 4.72 -10.07 0.43
C ALA A 310 4.17 -11.34 1.11
N LEU A 311 5.04 -12.29 1.51
CA LEU A 311 4.64 -13.50 2.19
C LEU A 311 4.04 -13.22 3.57
N PHE A 312 4.78 -12.47 4.42
CA PHE A 312 4.38 -12.28 5.81
C PHE A 312 3.19 -11.34 5.97
N TYR A 313 3.00 -10.42 5.04
CA TYR A 313 1.82 -9.55 5.01
C TYR A 313 0.51 -10.35 4.83
N TRP A 314 0.57 -11.53 4.22
CA TRP A 314 -0.58 -12.40 3.98
C TRP A 314 -0.68 -13.60 4.93
N THR A 315 0.44 -14.10 5.45
CA THR A 315 0.40 -15.19 6.45
C THR A 315 -0.15 -14.70 7.79
N PHE A 316 0.13 -13.46 8.19
CA PHE A 316 -0.38 -12.90 9.43
C PHE A 316 -1.92 -12.85 9.47
N PRO A 317 -2.65 -12.26 8.51
CA PRO A 317 -4.11 -12.25 8.50
C PRO A 317 -4.71 -13.66 8.45
N LEU A 318 -4.07 -14.58 7.74
CA LEU A 318 -4.51 -15.98 7.68
C LEU A 318 -4.34 -16.70 9.01
N GLY A 319 -3.33 -16.32 9.81
CA GLY A 319 -3.01 -16.96 11.08
C GLY A 319 -3.69 -16.37 12.31
N ILE A 320 -4.34 -15.19 12.22
CA ILE A 320 -4.99 -14.57 13.36
C ILE A 320 -6.12 -15.44 13.95
N GLY A 321 -6.35 -15.27 15.25
CA GLY A 321 -7.41 -15.97 15.98
C GLY A 321 -8.77 -15.32 15.82
N SER A 322 -9.83 -16.03 16.25
CA SER A 322 -11.23 -15.58 16.19
C SER A 322 -11.53 -14.31 17.01
N LEU A 323 -10.67 -13.96 17.96
CA LEU A 323 -10.83 -12.76 18.80
C LEU A 323 -10.38 -11.48 18.10
N GLN A 324 -9.63 -11.60 17.00
CA GLN A 324 -9.20 -10.46 16.21
C GLN A 324 -10.17 -10.21 15.05
N PRO A 325 -10.40 -8.96 14.64
CA PRO A 325 -11.22 -8.65 13.49
C PRO A 325 -10.65 -9.34 12.23
N ARG A 326 -11.52 -9.94 11.43
CA ARG A 326 -11.12 -10.53 10.16
C ARG A 326 -10.59 -9.42 9.25
N MET A 327 -9.33 -9.53 8.85
CA MET A 327 -8.67 -8.51 8.04
C MET A 327 -8.89 -8.74 6.54
N GLN A 328 -8.89 -10.02 6.12
CA GLN A 328 -9.00 -10.42 4.72
C GLN A 328 -9.76 -11.75 4.58
N LEU A 329 -10.26 -12.02 3.38
CA LEU A 329 -10.80 -13.33 3.02
C LEU A 329 -9.66 -14.34 2.87
N PRO A 330 -9.83 -15.60 3.36
CA PRO A 330 -8.77 -16.60 3.30
C PRO A 330 -8.24 -16.87 1.89
N GLU A 331 -9.12 -16.91 0.88
CA GLU A 331 -8.77 -17.15 -0.52
C GLU A 331 -7.82 -16.09 -1.09
N ILE A 332 -7.96 -14.83 -0.66
CA ILE A 332 -7.07 -13.73 -1.04
C ILE A 332 -5.68 -13.96 -0.43
N SER A 333 -5.64 -14.27 0.86
CA SER A 333 -4.38 -14.57 1.55
C SER A 333 -3.67 -15.78 0.95
N LEU A 334 -4.40 -16.87 0.71
CA LEU A 334 -3.84 -18.11 0.14
C LEU A 334 -3.23 -17.87 -1.25
N ARG A 335 -3.89 -17.11 -2.12
CA ARG A 335 -3.37 -16.78 -3.45
C ARG A 335 -2.05 -16.01 -3.39
N ASN A 336 -1.96 -15.04 -2.51
CA ASN A 336 -0.74 -14.24 -2.35
C ASN A 336 0.38 -15.05 -1.69
N ILE A 337 0.07 -15.91 -0.73
CA ILE A 337 1.03 -16.83 -0.08
C ILE A 337 1.60 -17.82 -1.10
N GLU A 338 0.74 -18.42 -1.95
CA GLU A 338 1.14 -19.33 -3.01
C GLU A 338 2.14 -18.65 -3.96
N ARG A 339 1.79 -17.48 -4.51
CA ARG A 339 2.64 -16.71 -5.43
C ARG A 339 3.97 -16.31 -4.78
N SER A 340 3.92 -15.77 -3.57
CA SER A 340 5.12 -15.33 -2.84
C SER A 340 6.02 -16.51 -2.45
N GLY A 341 5.45 -17.60 -1.99
CA GLY A 341 6.20 -18.80 -1.63
C GLY A 341 6.91 -19.41 -2.83
N GLN A 342 6.24 -19.50 -3.98
CA GLN A 342 6.83 -19.99 -5.23
C GLN A 342 7.98 -19.07 -5.68
N ALA A 343 7.78 -17.75 -5.66
CA ALA A 343 8.83 -16.78 -6.02
C ALA A 343 10.06 -16.88 -5.11
N ILE A 344 9.88 -17.05 -3.79
CA ILE A 344 11.00 -17.22 -2.84
C ILE A 344 11.86 -18.42 -3.21
N VAL A 345 11.25 -19.53 -3.64
CA VAL A 345 11.98 -20.74 -4.05
C VAL A 345 12.66 -20.55 -5.40
N GLU A 346 11.93 -20.09 -6.42
CA GLU A 346 12.43 -19.94 -7.79
C GLU A 346 13.56 -18.92 -7.90
N LEU A 347 13.48 -17.84 -7.12
CA LEU A 347 14.48 -16.78 -7.09
C LEU A 347 15.59 -17.02 -6.06
N GLU A 348 15.60 -18.18 -5.40
CA GLU A 348 16.57 -18.50 -4.35
C GLU A 348 16.70 -17.38 -3.29
N SER A 349 15.58 -16.79 -2.89
CA SER A 349 15.57 -15.62 -2.02
C SER A 349 16.19 -15.86 -0.64
N MET A 350 16.10 -17.10 -0.12
CA MET A 350 16.81 -17.47 1.12
C MET A 350 18.31 -17.28 0.98
N LYS A 351 18.91 -17.74 -0.13
CA LYS A 351 20.35 -17.53 -0.40
C LYS A 351 20.67 -16.05 -0.61
N ALA A 352 19.78 -15.30 -1.25
CA ALA A 352 19.98 -13.86 -1.50
C ALA A 352 20.10 -13.05 -0.21
N VAL A 353 19.48 -13.50 0.88
CA VAL A 353 19.62 -12.89 2.22
C VAL A 353 20.65 -13.61 3.10
N GLY A 354 21.38 -14.60 2.57
CA GLY A 354 22.47 -15.30 3.27
C GLY A 354 21.99 -16.40 4.23
N LEU A 355 20.92 -17.13 3.89
CA LEU A 355 20.36 -18.26 4.67
C LEU A 355 20.21 -19.54 3.81
#